data_b95186a982e5a69fca4268f865ecc7f0
#
_entry.id   b95186a982e5a69fca4268f865ecc7f0
#
_cell.length_a   1.000
_cell.length_b   1.000
_cell.length_c   1.000
_cell.angle_alpha   90.00
_cell.angle_beta   90.00
_cell.angle_gamma   90.00
#
_symmetry.space_group_name_H-M   'P 1'
#
loop_
_entity.id
_entity.type
_entity.pdbx_description
1 polymer ?
#
loop_
_entity_poly.entity_id
_entity_poly.type
_entity_poly.pdbx_seq_one_letter_code
_entity_poly.pdbx_strand_id
1 'polypeptide(L)'
;TASALHDIGKINIPEQILNKPGRLTKEEFEIIKTHSAVGEHMLRQIPFNQNEPLVKVAREICRWHHERWDGRGYPDGLKGDEIPISAQVVSLADVYDALTSERCYKAAFDHETALNMIVNGECGAFNPLLLECLMDGADQIKQAMQETEEEKQKDAEQSQRQEANRLSREVLQEEGLLAGREKQGSARKHRENAPKTSE
;
A
#
# COMPACT_ATOMS: atom_id res chain seq x y z
N THR A 1 -6.86 -6.20 -10.45
CA THR A 1 -5.84 -6.79 -11.34
C THR A 1 -5.11 -7.94 -10.63
N ALA A 2 -4.55 -8.92 -11.40
CA ALA A 2 -3.81 -10.07 -10.84
C ALA A 2 -2.59 -9.64 -10.00
N SER A 3 -1.93 -8.55 -10.38
CA SER A 3 -0.77 -7.97 -9.68
C SER A 3 -1.05 -7.55 -8.25
N ALA A 4 -2.28 -7.15 -7.90
CA ALA A 4 -2.63 -6.75 -6.54
C ALA A 4 -2.45 -7.87 -5.49
N LEU A 5 -2.35 -9.11 -5.91
CA LEU A 5 -2.21 -10.28 -5.05
C LEU A 5 -0.76 -10.79 -4.92
N HIS A 6 0.23 -10.15 -5.56
CA HIS A 6 1.61 -10.65 -5.58
C HIS A 6 2.19 -10.88 -4.18
N ASP A 7 1.82 -10.04 -3.25
CA ASP A 7 2.31 -10.01 -1.87
C ASP A 7 1.36 -10.61 -0.83
N ILE A 8 0.27 -11.30 -1.25
CA ILE A 8 -0.74 -11.84 -0.31
C ILE A 8 -0.13 -12.75 0.76
N GLY A 9 0.95 -13.44 0.45
CA GLY A 9 1.65 -14.33 1.37
C GLY A 9 2.36 -13.61 2.52
N LYS A 10 2.54 -12.30 2.46
CA LYS A 10 3.13 -11.51 3.56
C LYS A 10 2.29 -11.55 4.84
N ILE A 11 1.00 -11.88 4.75
CA ILE A 11 0.13 -12.10 5.92
C ILE A 11 0.65 -13.21 6.85
N ASN A 12 1.46 -14.14 6.32
CA ASN A 12 2.05 -15.24 7.09
C ASN A 12 3.45 -14.92 7.66
N ILE A 13 3.97 -13.72 7.39
CA ILE A 13 5.27 -13.28 7.90
C ILE A 13 5.07 -12.66 9.30
N PRO A 14 5.89 -13.03 10.31
CA PRO A 14 5.82 -12.40 11.62
C PRO A 14 5.98 -10.89 11.55
N GLU A 15 5.10 -10.16 12.24
CA GLU A 15 5.04 -8.70 12.21
C GLU A 15 6.37 -8.04 12.62
N GLN A 16 7.09 -8.65 13.58
CA GLN A 16 8.39 -8.17 14.04
C GLN A 16 9.46 -8.20 12.93
N ILE A 17 9.33 -9.11 11.96
CA ILE A 17 10.21 -9.20 10.81
C ILE A 17 9.75 -8.25 9.71
N LEU A 18 8.44 -8.26 9.43
CA LEU A 18 7.86 -7.45 8.37
C LEU A 18 8.03 -5.95 8.60
N ASN A 19 7.83 -5.50 9.86
CA ASN A 19 7.89 -4.09 10.27
C ASN A 19 9.21 -3.72 10.97
N LYS A 20 10.27 -4.53 10.81
CA LYS A 20 11.55 -4.27 11.46
C LYS A 20 12.14 -2.93 11.00
N PRO A 21 12.41 -1.98 11.92
CA PRO A 21 13.06 -0.72 11.59
C PRO A 21 14.57 -0.95 11.38
N GLY A 22 14.97 -1.38 10.18
CA GLY A 22 16.36 -1.61 9.84
C GLY A 22 16.60 -2.81 8.92
N ARG A 23 17.87 -3.17 8.76
CA ARG A 23 18.24 -4.28 7.89
C ARG A 23 17.84 -5.63 8.50
N LEU A 24 17.32 -6.51 7.67
CA LEU A 24 17.04 -7.90 8.04
C LEU A 24 18.34 -8.69 8.18
N THR A 25 18.37 -9.65 9.12
CA THR A 25 19.41 -10.68 9.12
C THR A 25 19.22 -11.65 7.94
N LYS A 26 20.18 -12.52 7.71
CA LYS A 26 20.05 -13.53 6.65
C LYS A 26 18.87 -14.48 6.92
N GLU A 27 18.70 -14.88 8.15
CA GLU A 27 17.64 -15.78 8.62
C GLU A 27 16.27 -15.10 8.48
N GLU A 28 16.13 -13.85 8.87
CA GLU A 28 14.90 -13.06 8.69
C GLU A 28 14.56 -12.88 7.21
N PHE A 29 15.58 -12.66 6.37
CA PHE A 29 15.38 -12.55 4.92
C PHE A 29 14.89 -13.87 4.31
N GLU A 30 15.42 -15.04 4.76
CA GLU A 30 14.90 -16.33 4.33
C GLU A 30 13.42 -16.52 4.70
N ILE A 31 12.99 -16.00 5.87
CA ILE A 31 11.58 -16.01 6.26
C ILE A 31 10.76 -15.11 5.32
N ILE A 32 11.23 -13.90 5.03
CA ILE A 32 10.55 -13.00 4.08
C ILE A 32 10.37 -13.67 2.71
N LYS A 33 11.39 -14.34 2.19
CA LYS A 33 11.31 -15.00 0.87
C LYS A 33 10.18 -16.05 0.77
N THR A 34 9.75 -16.60 1.89
CA THR A 34 8.68 -17.61 1.88
C THR A 34 7.33 -17.05 1.40
N HIS A 35 7.10 -15.70 1.48
CA HIS A 35 5.81 -15.12 1.14
C HIS A 35 5.36 -15.46 -0.30
N SER A 36 6.28 -15.52 -1.26
CA SER A 36 5.97 -15.82 -2.66
C SER A 36 5.38 -17.23 -2.84
N ALA A 37 6.02 -18.25 -2.25
CA ALA A 37 5.54 -19.62 -2.29
C ALA A 37 4.28 -19.83 -1.44
N VAL A 38 4.22 -19.21 -0.25
CA VAL A 38 3.04 -19.26 0.64
C VAL A 38 1.84 -18.59 -0.03
N GLY A 39 2.02 -17.41 -0.62
CA GLY A 39 0.95 -16.69 -1.29
C GLY A 39 0.40 -17.48 -2.49
N GLU A 40 1.25 -18.09 -3.32
CA GLU A 40 0.81 -18.97 -4.39
C GLU A 40 0.03 -20.17 -3.85
N HIS A 41 0.50 -20.78 -2.75
CA HIS A 41 -0.22 -21.86 -2.09
C HIS A 41 -1.61 -21.41 -1.59
N MET A 42 -1.72 -20.23 -0.99
CA MET A 42 -2.99 -19.66 -0.56
C MET A 42 -3.96 -19.49 -1.74
N LEU A 43 -3.48 -18.96 -2.86
CA LEU A 43 -4.29 -18.78 -4.06
C LEU A 43 -4.79 -20.10 -4.63
N ARG A 44 -4.04 -21.21 -4.49
CA ARG A 44 -4.50 -22.57 -4.84
C ARG A 44 -5.63 -23.08 -3.98
N GLN A 45 -5.70 -22.67 -2.70
CA GLN A 45 -6.72 -23.13 -1.76
C GLN A 45 -8.07 -22.39 -1.93
N ILE A 46 -8.07 -21.26 -2.61
CA ILE A 46 -9.32 -20.53 -2.85
C ILE A 46 -10.21 -21.35 -3.81
N PRO A 47 -11.53 -21.50 -3.52
CA PRO A 47 -12.44 -22.32 -4.32
C PRO A 47 -12.87 -21.65 -5.63
N PHE A 48 -11.89 -21.08 -6.36
CA PHE A 48 -12.07 -20.57 -7.70
C PHE A 48 -11.70 -21.64 -8.74
N ASN A 49 -12.21 -21.45 -9.96
CA ASN A 49 -11.75 -22.23 -11.10
C ASN A 49 -10.24 -21.96 -11.33
N GLN A 50 -9.41 -22.90 -10.94
CA GLN A 50 -7.94 -22.80 -11.02
C GLN A 50 -7.42 -22.71 -12.47
N ASN A 51 -8.26 -23.05 -13.46
CA ASN A 51 -7.96 -22.92 -14.90
C ASN A 51 -8.36 -21.57 -15.48
N GLU A 52 -9.02 -20.70 -14.67
CA GLU A 52 -9.32 -19.34 -15.10
C GLU A 52 -8.03 -18.56 -15.38
N PRO A 53 -7.88 -17.96 -16.58
CA PRO A 53 -6.64 -17.25 -16.95
C PRO A 53 -6.17 -16.25 -15.91
N LEU A 54 -7.08 -15.48 -15.31
CA LEU A 54 -6.75 -14.50 -14.29
C LEU A 54 -6.16 -15.15 -13.02
N VAL A 55 -6.73 -16.29 -12.58
CA VAL A 55 -6.25 -17.02 -11.39
C VAL A 55 -4.87 -17.63 -11.65
N LYS A 56 -4.68 -18.19 -12.85
CA LYS A 56 -3.38 -18.71 -13.26
C LYS A 56 -2.31 -17.63 -13.25
N VAL A 57 -2.56 -16.51 -13.89
CA VAL A 57 -1.64 -15.36 -13.93
C VAL A 57 -1.36 -14.81 -12.53
N ALA A 58 -2.36 -14.68 -11.66
CA ALA A 58 -2.17 -14.24 -10.29
C ALA A 58 -1.23 -15.16 -9.49
N ARG A 59 -1.37 -16.47 -9.67
CA ARG A 59 -0.50 -17.48 -9.03
C ARG A 59 0.93 -17.42 -9.56
N GLU A 60 1.11 -17.27 -10.88
CA GLU A 60 2.42 -17.11 -11.52
C GLU A 60 3.13 -15.86 -10.99
N ILE A 61 2.44 -14.73 -10.96
CA ILE A 61 2.98 -13.48 -10.41
C ILE A 61 3.35 -13.65 -8.94
N CYS A 62 2.43 -14.16 -8.13
CA CYS A 62 2.65 -14.33 -6.68
C CYS A 62 3.88 -15.17 -6.40
N ARG A 63 4.08 -16.28 -7.12
CA ARG A 63 5.21 -17.19 -6.90
C ARG A 63 6.52 -16.59 -7.39
N TRP A 64 6.54 -15.97 -8.58
CA TRP A 64 7.78 -15.72 -9.31
C TRP A 64 8.15 -14.25 -9.53
N HIS A 65 7.45 -13.29 -8.94
CA HIS A 65 7.81 -11.86 -9.10
C HIS A 65 9.17 -11.49 -8.47
N HIS A 66 9.76 -12.35 -7.66
CA HIS A 66 11.11 -12.20 -7.14
C HIS A 66 12.17 -13.04 -7.87
N GLU A 67 11.79 -13.75 -8.91
CA GLU A 67 12.79 -14.35 -9.80
C GLU A 67 13.58 -13.27 -10.54
N ARG A 68 14.79 -13.61 -10.96
CA ARG A 68 15.69 -12.71 -11.67
C ARG A 68 16.16 -13.35 -12.96
N TRP A 69 16.30 -12.56 -14.01
CA TRP A 69 16.65 -13.04 -15.36
C TRP A 69 17.90 -13.93 -15.38
N ASP A 70 18.83 -13.67 -14.49
CA ASP A 70 20.09 -14.43 -14.36
C ASP A 70 19.97 -15.72 -13.50
N GLY A 71 18.79 -16.04 -12.96
CA GLY A 71 18.52 -17.20 -12.12
C GLY A 71 18.95 -17.04 -10.66
N ARG A 72 19.29 -15.83 -10.22
CA ARG A 72 19.67 -15.54 -8.82
C ARG A 72 18.50 -15.06 -7.96
N GLY A 73 17.29 -15.21 -8.49
CA GLY A 73 16.04 -14.91 -7.78
C GLY A 73 15.57 -16.03 -6.86
N TYR A 74 14.34 -15.93 -6.43
CA TYR A 74 13.65 -16.92 -5.60
C TYR A 74 12.15 -16.96 -5.93
N PRO A 75 11.42 -18.04 -5.60
CA PRO A 75 11.79 -19.18 -4.75
C PRO A 75 12.45 -20.36 -5.50
N ASP A 76 12.33 -20.44 -6.82
CA ASP A 76 12.70 -21.61 -7.60
C ASP A 76 14.01 -21.43 -8.37
N GLY A 77 14.54 -20.21 -8.48
CA GLY A 77 15.77 -19.90 -9.23
C GLY A 77 15.60 -20.02 -10.74
N LEU A 78 14.40 -19.71 -11.26
CA LEU A 78 14.11 -19.70 -12.68
C LEU A 78 14.97 -18.68 -13.43
N LYS A 79 15.33 -19.00 -14.67
CA LYS A 79 16.23 -18.20 -15.48
C LYS A 79 15.65 -17.86 -16.85
N GLY A 80 15.80 -16.62 -17.28
CA GLY A 80 15.42 -16.20 -18.62
C GLY A 80 13.93 -16.46 -18.89
N ASP A 81 13.64 -17.11 -20.00
CA ASP A 81 12.26 -17.39 -20.45
C ASP A 81 11.52 -18.47 -19.64
N GLU A 82 12.18 -19.12 -18.67
CA GLU A 82 11.50 -19.98 -17.70
C GLU A 82 10.58 -19.18 -16.76
N ILE A 83 10.88 -17.88 -16.57
CA ILE A 83 10.07 -16.99 -15.75
C ILE A 83 8.86 -16.54 -16.60
N PRO A 84 7.62 -16.77 -16.15
CA PRO A 84 6.45 -16.25 -16.87
C PRO A 84 6.52 -14.74 -17.09
N ILE A 85 6.18 -14.28 -18.29
CA ILE A 85 6.26 -12.83 -18.63
C ILE A 85 5.45 -11.96 -17.67
N SER A 86 4.32 -12.44 -17.17
CA SER A 86 3.51 -11.78 -16.15
C SER A 86 4.29 -11.49 -14.87
N ALA A 87 5.09 -12.45 -14.41
CA ALA A 87 5.95 -12.30 -13.23
C ALA A 87 7.14 -11.37 -13.51
N GLN A 88 7.74 -11.45 -14.70
CA GLN A 88 8.83 -10.55 -15.10
C GLN A 88 8.40 -9.07 -15.11
N VAL A 89 7.22 -8.77 -15.67
CA VAL A 89 6.67 -7.40 -15.70
C VAL A 89 6.40 -6.88 -14.29
N VAL A 90 5.76 -7.70 -13.44
CA VAL A 90 5.47 -7.29 -12.05
C VAL A 90 6.77 -7.15 -11.25
N SER A 91 7.77 -8.02 -11.46
CA SER A 91 9.10 -7.91 -10.82
C SER A 91 9.76 -6.56 -11.10
N LEU A 92 9.68 -6.10 -12.35
CA LEU A 92 10.25 -4.82 -12.77
C LEU A 92 9.48 -3.64 -12.15
N ALA A 93 8.14 -3.71 -12.18
CA ALA A 93 7.27 -2.69 -11.59
C ALA A 93 7.42 -2.58 -10.07
N ASP A 94 7.50 -3.72 -9.35
CA ASP A 94 7.70 -3.77 -7.90
C ASP A 94 9.04 -3.14 -7.49
N VAL A 95 10.10 -3.42 -8.23
CA VAL A 95 11.41 -2.79 -7.96
C VAL A 95 11.37 -1.29 -8.23
N TYR A 96 10.73 -0.86 -9.31
CA TYR A 96 10.59 0.56 -9.61
C TYR A 96 9.78 1.28 -8.51
N ASP A 97 8.64 0.72 -8.10
CA ASP A 97 7.84 1.26 -6.99
C ASP A 97 8.64 1.32 -5.68
N ALA A 98 9.38 0.25 -5.37
CA ALA A 98 10.23 0.19 -4.17
C ALA A 98 11.36 1.24 -4.16
N LEU A 99 11.82 1.69 -5.33
CA LEU A 99 12.82 2.73 -5.45
C LEU A 99 12.20 4.13 -5.33
N THR A 100 11.05 4.36 -5.92
CA THR A 100 10.39 5.66 -6.03
C THR A 100 9.40 5.95 -4.90
N SER A 101 9.07 4.97 -4.07
CA SER A 101 8.23 5.14 -2.88
C SER A 101 9.06 5.45 -1.64
N GLU A 102 8.58 6.40 -0.81
CA GLU A 102 9.16 6.71 0.49
C GLU A 102 8.91 5.56 1.48
N ARG A 103 9.93 5.17 2.23
CA ARG A 103 9.85 4.13 3.27
C ARG A 103 10.41 4.65 4.59
N CYS A 104 9.97 4.07 5.71
CA CYS A 104 10.34 4.51 7.07
C CYS A 104 11.84 4.72 7.30
N TYR A 105 12.71 4.09 6.49
CA TYR A 105 14.16 4.09 6.63
C TYR A 105 14.90 4.53 5.36
N LYS A 106 14.18 5.01 4.31
CA LYS A 106 14.77 5.39 3.03
C LYS A 106 13.91 6.44 2.33
N ALA A 107 14.51 7.57 1.96
CA ALA A 107 13.90 8.53 1.05
C ALA A 107 13.69 7.91 -0.34
N ALA A 108 12.65 8.33 -1.03
CA ALA A 108 12.42 7.96 -2.42
C ALA A 108 13.54 8.47 -3.32
N PHE A 109 13.93 7.66 -4.29
CA PHE A 109 14.75 8.14 -5.41
C PHE A 109 13.86 8.85 -6.43
N ASP A 110 14.40 9.82 -7.12
CA ASP A 110 13.73 10.40 -8.27
C ASP A 110 13.62 9.39 -9.42
N HIS A 111 12.71 9.69 -10.34
CA HIS A 111 12.41 8.83 -11.48
C HIS A 111 13.66 8.42 -12.29
N GLU A 112 14.52 9.39 -12.64
CA GLU A 112 15.70 9.16 -13.49
C GLU A 112 16.73 8.31 -12.77
N THR A 113 16.97 8.56 -11.49
CA THR A 113 17.86 7.76 -10.65
C THR A 113 17.36 6.32 -10.53
N ALA A 114 16.05 6.11 -10.31
CA ALA A 114 15.47 4.79 -10.21
C ALA A 114 15.63 3.99 -11.53
N LEU A 115 15.35 4.61 -12.67
CA LEU A 115 15.55 3.98 -13.99
C LEU A 115 17.02 3.60 -14.21
N ASN A 116 17.95 4.50 -13.91
CA ASN A 116 19.39 4.23 -14.07
C ASN A 116 19.84 3.05 -13.20
N MET A 117 19.40 2.96 -11.94
CA MET A 117 19.72 1.84 -11.05
C MET A 117 19.20 0.51 -11.59
N ILE A 118 17.99 0.49 -12.16
CA ILE A 118 17.39 -0.72 -12.75
C ILE A 118 18.19 -1.15 -14.00
N VAL A 119 18.46 -0.23 -14.92
CA VAL A 119 19.17 -0.52 -16.18
C VAL A 119 20.61 -0.96 -15.93
N ASN A 120 21.27 -0.36 -14.93
CA ASN A 120 22.63 -0.74 -14.53
C ASN A 120 22.69 -2.06 -13.74
N GLY A 121 21.56 -2.70 -13.46
CA GLY A 121 21.50 -3.99 -12.75
C GLY A 121 21.76 -3.92 -11.25
N GLU A 122 21.71 -2.73 -10.64
CA GLU A 122 21.92 -2.56 -9.20
C GLU A 122 20.82 -3.23 -8.37
N CYS A 123 19.64 -3.43 -8.96
CA CYS A 123 18.47 -4.04 -8.35
C CYS A 123 18.22 -5.49 -8.78
N GLY A 124 19.21 -6.10 -9.46
CA GLY A 124 19.11 -7.43 -10.04
C GLY A 124 18.99 -7.40 -11.56
N ALA A 125 19.05 -8.59 -12.18
CA ALA A 125 18.97 -8.73 -13.63
C ALA A 125 17.52 -8.87 -14.08
N PHE A 126 17.15 -8.12 -15.10
CA PHE A 126 15.83 -8.15 -15.75
C PHE A 126 15.96 -8.55 -17.23
N ASN A 127 14.84 -8.92 -17.83
CA ASN A 127 14.74 -9.21 -19.25
C ASN A 127 15.16 -7.97 -20.07
N PRO A 128 16.16 -8.06 -20.96
CA PRO A 128 16.62 -6.93 -21.75
C PRO A 128 15.51 -6.24 -22.55
N LEU A 129 14.56 -7.01 -23.11
CA LEU A 129 13.42 -6.45 -23.84
C LEU A 129 12.51 -5.62 -22.93
N LEU A 130 12.29 -6.06 -21.68
CA LEU A 130 11.50 -5.28 -20.71
C LEU A 130 12.23 -4.00 -20.27
N LEU A 131 13.56 -4.03 -20.20
CA LEU A 131 14.36 -2.82 -19.95
C LEU A 131 14.24 -1.81 -21.10
N GLU A 132 14.26 -2.28 -22.35
CA GLU A 132 14.00 -1.41 -23.52
C GLU A 132 12.59 -0.81 -23.43
N CYS A 133 11.55 -1.62 -23.19
CA CYS A 133 10.18 -1.14 -23.03
C CYS A 133 10.03 -0.15 -21.85
N LEU A 134 10.75 -0.36 -20.75
CA LEU A 134 10.76 0.56 -19.61
C LEU A 134 11.32 1.92 -20.01
N MET A 135 12.42 1.93 -20.73
CA MET A 135 13.07 3.18 -21.18
C MET A 135 12.23 3.91 -22.23
N ASP A 136 11.63 3.17 -23.17
CA ASP A 136 10.73 3.75 -24.19
C ASP A 136 9.46 4.35 -23.56
N GLY A 137 8.98 3.77 -22.45
CA GLY A 137 7.81 4.23 -21.71
C GLY A 137 8.11 5.17 -20.54
N ALA A 138 9.36 5.60 -20.35
CA ALA A 138 9.79 6.34 -19.16
C ALA A 138 8.97 7.62 -18.91
N ASP A 139 8.74 8.43 -19.95
CA ASP A 139 7.97 9.66 -19.81
C ASP A 139 6.51 9.42 -19.43
N GLN A 140 5.89 8.36 -19.99
CA GLN A 140 4.52 7.98 -19.64
C GLN A 140 4.41 7.49 -18.19
N ILE A 141 5.40 6.74 -17.72
CA ILE A 141 5.46 6.29 -16.32
C ILE A 141 5.60 7.48 -15.39
N LYS A 142 6.51 8.44 -15.73
CA LYS A 142 6.68 9.68 -14.96
C LYS A 142 5.39 10.48 -14.86
N GLN A 143 4.68 10.64 -15.97
CA GLN A 143 3.40 11.33 -15.99
C GLN A 143 2.34 10.62 -15.13
N ALA A 144 2.19 9.31 -15.28
CA ALA A 144 1.23 8.52 -14.51
C ALA A 144 1.51 8.58 -13.00
N MET A 145 2.77 8.62 -12.58
CA MET A 145 3.14 8.82 -11.17
C MET A 145 2.71 10.19 -10.67
N GLN A 146 2.97 11.25 -11.44
CA GLN A 146 2.57 12.61 -11.06
C GLN A 146 1.05 12.73 -10.91
N GLU A 147 0.29 12.17 -11.86
CA GLU A 147 -1.17 12.14 -11.79
C GLU A 147 -1.67 11.40 -10.52
N THR A 148 -1.05 10.26 -10.20
CA THR A 148 -1.39 9.48 -9.00
C THR A 148 -1.07 10.22 -7.71
N GLU A 149 0.05 10.94 -7.64
CA GLU A 149 0.44 11.77 -6.50
C GLU A 149 -0.54 12.93 -6.30
N GLU A 150 -0.93 13.60 -7.39
CA GLU A 150 -1.92 14.69 -7.34
C GLU A 150 -3.29 14.18 -6.87
N GLU A 151 -3.72 13.00 -7.33
CA GLU A 151 -4.96 12.37 -6.88
C GLU A 151 -4.92 12.06 -5.38
N LYS A 152 -3.83 11.46 -4.90
CA LYS A 152 -3.64 11.17 -3.47
C LYS A 152 -3.67 12.44 -2.61
N GLN A 153 -3.04 13.54 -3.09
CA GLN A 153 -3.07 14.81 -2.39
C GLN A 153 -4.49 15.39 -2.31
N LYS A 154 -5.23 15.37 -3.42
CA LYS A 154 -6.64 15.84 -3.44
C LYS A 154 -7.52 15.03 -2.49
N ASP A 155 -7.37 13.71 -2.46
CA ASP A 155 -8.13 12.83 -1.57
C ASP A 155 -7.78 13.09 -0.09
N ALA A 156 -6.51 13.31 0.22
CA ALA A 156 -6.04 13.65 1.56
C ALA A 156 -6.59 15.00 2.02
N GLU A 157 -6.56 16.03 1.17
CA GLU A 157 -7.13 17.35 1.46
C GLU A 157 -8.66 17.27 1.66
N GLN A 158 -9.36 16.51 0.82
CA GLN A 158 -10.80 16.30 0.95
C GLN A 158 -11.15 15.60 2.26
N SER A 159 -10.39 14.57 2.64
CA SER A 159 -10.56 13.85 3.90
C SER A 159 -10.34 14.74 5.11
N GLN A 160 -9.28 15.57 5.10
CA GLN A 160 -9.00 16.53 6.16
C GLN A 160 -10.12 17.58 6.27
N ARG A 161 -10.63 18.07 5.14
CA ARG A 161 -11.74 19.03 5.11
C ARG A 161 -13.04 18.44 5.67
N GLN A 162 -13.32 17.17 5.36
CA GLN A 162 -14.49 16.47 5.91
C GLN A 162 -14.37 16.29 7.42
N GLU A 163 -13.18 15.90 7.91
CA GLU A 163 -12.90 15.74 9.33
C GLU A 163 -13.02 17.06 10.10
N ALA A 164 -12.44 18.15 9.56
CA ALA A 164 -12.57 19.49 10.15
C ALA A 164 -14.04 19.96 10.22
N ASN A 165 -14.83 19.69 9.19
CA ASN A 165 -16.26 19.99 9.17
C ASN A 165 -17.04 19.14 10.19
N ARG A 166 -16.67 17.88 10.39
CA ARG A 166 -17.26 17.00 11.40
C ARG A 166 -17.00 17.54 12.80
N LEU A 167 -15.73 17.82 13.12
CA LEU A 167 -15.32 18.37 14.42
C LEU A 167 -16.01 19.71 14.71
N SER A 168 -16.10 20.59 13.72
CA SER A 168 -16.80 21.88 13.87
C SER A 168 -18.29 21.70 14.21
N ARG A 169 -18.97 20.71 13.61
CA ARG A 169 -20.37 20.40 13.93
C ARG A 169 -20.53 19.82 15.32
N GLU A 170 -19.61 18.97 15.76
CA GLU A 170 -19.61 18.39 17.11
C GLU A 170 -19.45 19.48 18.18
N VAL A 171 -18.49 20.39 17.99
CA VAL A 171 -18.30 21.54 18.90
C VAL A 171 -19.56 22.42 18.99
N LEU A 172 -20.18 22.78 17.86
CA LEU A 172 -21.41 23.57 17.85
C LEU A 172 -22.59 22.87 18.53
N GLN A 173 -22.67 21.54 18.42
CA GLN A 173 -23.70 20.77 19.14
C GLN A 173 -23.45 20.76 20.65
N GLU A 174 -22.21 20.62 21.09
CA GLU A 174 -21.86 20.67 22.51
C GLU A 174 -22.14 22.06 23.12
N GLU A 175 -21.76 23.12 22.43
CA GLU A 175 -22.06 24.51 22.87
C GLU A 175 -23.57 24.76 22.92
N GLY A 176 -24.34 24.29 21.94
CA GLY A 176 -25.80 24.37 21.94
C GLY A 176 -26.46 23.62 23.09
N LEU A 177 -25.91 22.45 23.48
CA LEU A 177 -26.36 21.66 24.61
C LEU A 177 -26.05 22.36 25.95
N LEU A 178 -24.89 22.99 26.08
CA LEU A 178 -24.49 23.76 27.27
C LEU A 178 -25.36 24.98 27.44
N ALA A 179 -25.59 25.76 26.38
CA ALA A 179 -26.50 26.96 26.42
C ALA A 179 -27.96 26.57 26.75
N GLY A 180 -28.41 25.40 26.32
CA GLY A 180 -29.73 24.87 26.67
C GLY A 180 -29.85 24.49 28.16
N ARG A 181 -28.80 23.95 28.77
CA ARG A 181 -28.74 23.60 30.20
C ARG A 181 -28.73 24.85 31.10
N GLU A 182 -28.01 25.90 30.72
CA GLU A 182 -27.97 27.17 31.45
C GLU A 182 -29.35 27.87 31.47
N LYS A 183 -30.06 27.89 30.33
CA LYS A 183 -31.43 28.43 30.27
C LYS A 183 -32.42 27.66 31.13
N GLN A 184 -32.32 26.34 31.19
CA GLN A 184 -33.18 25.56 32.05
C GLN A 184 -32.83 25.72 33.55
N GLY A 185 -31.54 25.84 33.90
CA GLY A 185 -31.08 26.12 35.26
C GLY A 185 -31.56 27.49 35.79
N SER A 186 -31.54 28.54 34.93
CA SER A 186 -32.05 29.89 35.29
C SER A 186 -33.57 29.90 35.47
N ALA A 187 -34.31 29.19 34.63
CA ALA A 187 -35.78 29.09 34.74
C ALA A 187 -36.22 28.34 36.01
N ARG A 188 -35.43 27.41 36.50
CA ARG A 188 -35.70 26.66 37.75
C ARG A 188 -35.49 27.50 39.00
N LYS A 189 -34.41 28.35 39.03
CA LYS A 189 -34.14 29.29 40.13
C LYS A 189 -35.19 30.37 40.24
N HIS A 190 -35.80 30.80 39.16
CA HIS A 190 -36.89 31.82 39.20
C HIS A 190 -38.22 31.26 39.73
N ARG A 191 -38.46 29.92 39.60
CA ARG A 191 -39.66 29.25 40.16
C ARG A 191 -39.58 29.00 41.66
N GLU A 192 -38.36 28.79 42.17
CA GLU A 192 -38.16 28.55 43.63
C GLU A 192 -38.23 29.81 44.48
N ASN A 193 -38.05 31.01 43.89
CA ASN A 193 -38.06 32.32 44.57
C ASN A 193 -39.38 33.12 44.39
N ALA A 194 -40.47 32.48 43.96
CA ALA A 194 -41.77 33.14 43.94
C ALA A 194 -42.35 33.22 45.37
N PRO A 195 -42.77 34.42 45.84
CA PRO A 195 -43.30 34.59 47.18
C PRO A 195 -44.59 33.79 47.32
N LYS A 196 -44.65 32.93 48.37
CA LYS A 196 -45.88 32.30 48.78
C LYS A 196 -46.80 33.38 49.32
N THR A 197 -47.81 33.78 48.57
CA THR A 197 -48.93 34.58 49.08
C THR A 197 -49.73 33.70 50.02
N SER A 198 -49.73 34.07 51.29
CA SER A 198 -50.61 33.55 52.35
C SER A 198 -52.00 34.13 52.18
N GLU A 199 -53.02 33.28 52.10
CA GLU A 199 -54.35 33.46 52.64
C GLU A 199 -54.68 32.31 53.57
#